data_b5b07c54f48e64cace39072c338d0499
#
_entry.id   b5b07c54f48e64cace39072c338d0499
#
_cell.length_a   1.000
_cell.length_b   1.000
_cell.length_c   1.000
_cell.angle_alpha   90.00
_cell.angle_beta   90.00
_cell.angle_gamma   90.00
#
_symmetry.space_group_name_H-M   'P 1'
#
loop_
_entity.id
_entity.type
_entity.pdbx_description
1 polymer ?
#
loop_
_entity_poly.entity_id
_entity_poly.type
_entity_poly.pdbx_seq_one_letter_code
_entity_poly.pdbx_strand_id
1 'polypeptide(L)'
;VPFSPGATKDDKKLKNGWFEYYRGKQIILTEKLDGENSCLCQKGVFARSHATETHSPWSINLWGNDGLYWKVKGFIDDDLYVFGENLYGEHSIHYNRLKDYFHIFACYNETRDEWWSWDDVRFVSKVMEVPTVPVLWKGIAESEDQIMELIYQSMNMPSAYGDTKEGVVMRLTDSFSGDDFPNYVCKYVRANHVQTDEHWTKNWKKAELITT
;
A
#
# COMPACT_ATOMS: atom_id res chain seq x y z
N VAL A 1 10.09 -6.91 -7.66
CA VAL A 1 10.35 -8.19 -8.34
C VAL A 1 11.34 -7.95 -9.49
N PRO A 2 12.25 -8.91 -9.83
CA PRO A 2 13.32 -8.68 -10.81
C PRO A 2 12.85 -8.21 -12.19
N PHE A 3 11.68 -8.63 -12.62
CA PHE A 3 11.13 -8.38 -13.96
C PHE A 3 9.98 -7.37 -13.97
N SER A 4 9.89 -6.50 -12.97
CA SER A 4 8.87 -5.44 -12.96
C SER A 4 9.13 -4.43 -14.08
N PRO A 5 8.29 -4.32 -15.11
CA PRO A 5 8.56 -3.45 -16.26
C PRO A 5 8.46 -1.96 -15.92
N GLY A 6 7.72 -1.59 -14.88
CA GLY A 6 7.62 -0.22 -14.38
C GLY A 6 8.65 0.14 -13.30
N ALA A 7 9.67 -0.72 -13.05
CA ALA A 7 10.71 -0.42 -12.09
C ALA A 7 11.59 0.75 -12.57
N THR A 8 11.83 1.71 -11.70
CA THR A 8 12.70 2.87 -11.95
C THR A 8 14.16 2.55 -11.60
N LYS A 9 15.08 3.48 -11.94
CA LYS A 9 16.51 3.34 -11.60
C LYS A 9 16.75 3.32 -10.08
N ASP A 10 15.88 3.97 -9.33
CA ASP A 10 15.99 4.11 -7.86
C ASP A 10 15.36 2.92 -7.11
N ASP A 11 14.60 2.07 -7.80
CA ASP A 11 14.02 0.87 -7.21
C ASP A 11 15.08 -0.20 -6.93
N LYS A 12 15.16 -0.63 -5.67
CA LYS A 12 15.97 -1.80 -5.30
C LYS A 12 15.33 -3.05 -5.90
N LYS A 13 16.13 -3.82 -6.63
CA LYS A 13 15.69 -5.09 -7.22
C LYS A 13 16.02 -6.24 -6.27
N LEU A 14 15.10 -7.20 -6.17
CA LEU A 14 15.37 -8.45 -5.47
C LEU A 14 16.57 -9.15 -6.13
N LYS A 15 17.45 -9.72 -5.32
CA LYS A 15 18.64 -10.45 -5.79
C LYS A 15 18.27 -11.84 -6.27
N ASN A 16 19.14 -12.48 -7.04
CA ASN A 16 19.00 -13.89 -7.39
C ASN A 16 18.82 -14.74 -6.12
N GLY A 17 17.92 -15.71 -6.17
CA GLY A 17 17.59 -16.55 -5.01
C GLY A 17 16.61 -15.90 -4.01
N TRP A 18 16.00 -14.78 -4.37
CA TRP A 18 15.03 -14.08 -3.52
C TRP A 18 13.87 -14.95 -3.05
N PHE A 19 13.49 -15.98 -3.83
CA PHE A 19 12.41 -16.90 -3.47
C PHE A 19 12.68 -17.65 -2.17
N GLU A 20 13.95 -17.87 -1.81
CA GLU A 20 14.31 -18.57 -0.55
C GLU A 20 13.77 -17.85 0.70
N TYR A 21 13.62 -16.52 0.65
CA TYR A 21 13.00 -15.76 1.74
C TYR A 21 11.51 -16.11 1.95
N TYR A 22 10.85 -16.61 0.90
CA TYR A 22 9.41 -16.92 0.88
C TYR A 22 9.11 -18.42 0.90
N ARG A 23 10.11 -19.26 0.65
CA ARG A 23 9.94 -20.72 0.57
C ARG A 23 9.26 -21.30 1.81
N GLY A 24 8.13 -22.00 1.61
CA GLY A 24 7.36 -22.62 2.67
C GLY A 24 6.62 -21.65 3.60
N LYS A 25 6.66 -20.35 3.31
CA LYS A 25 5.97 -19.33 4.10
C LYS A 25 4.68 -18.89 3.41
N GLN A 26 3.72 -18.48 4.20
CA GLN A 26 2.49 -17.92 3.67
C GLN A 26 2.72 -16.48 3.20
N ILE A 27 2.36 -16.20 1.97
CA ILE A 27 2.46 -14.88 1.35
C ILE A 27 1.09 -14.35 0.96
N ILE A 28 1.01 -13.05 0.77
CA ILE A 28 -0.17 -12.37 0.28
C ILE A 28 0.21 -11.45 -0.87
N LEU A 29 -0.62 -11.48 -1.92
CA LEU A 29 -0.59 -10.52 -3.02
C LEU A 29 -1.74 -9.54 -2.82
N THR A 30 -1.43 -8.26 -2.79
CA THR A 30 -2.40 -7.18 -2.71
C THR A 30 -2.32 -6.29 -3.94
N GLU A 31 -3.41 -5.63 -4.27
CA GLU A 31 -3.38 -4.62 -5.31
C GLU A 31 -2.51 -3.45 -4.87
N LYS A 32 -1.58 -3.04 -5.74
CA LYS A 32 -0.89 -1.76 -5.59
C LYS A 32 -1.81 -0.67 -6.13
N LEU A 33 -2.41 0.08 -5.22
CA LEU A 33 -3.21 1.25 -5.55
C LEU A 33 -2.30 2.44 -5.92
N ASP A 34 -2.79 3.31 -6.79
CA ASP A 34 -2.08 4.47 -7.30
C ASP A 34 -2.59 5.74 -6.61
N GLY A 35 -2.00 6.06 -5.49
CA GLY A 35 -2.33 7.21 -4.65
C GLY A 35 -1.10 7.75 -3.91
N GLU A 36 -1.33 8.45 -2.81
CA GLU A 36 -0.28 8.92 -1.93
C GLU A 36 -0.08 7.95 -0.77
N ASN A 37 1.13 7.41 -0.64
CA ASN A 37 1.53 6.68 0.57
C ASN A 37 1.46 7.64 1.76
N SER A 38 0.58 7.36 2.71
CA SER A 38 0.38 8.17 3.90
C SER A 38 0.49 7.31 5.15
N CYS A 39 0.98 7.91 6.23
CA CYS A 39 1.13 7.29 7.54
C CYS A 39 0.34 8.07 8.59
N LEU A 40 -0.43 7.36 9.38
CA LEU A 40 -1.12 7.89 10.56
C LEU A 40 -0.40 7.37 11.81
N CYS A 41 0.01 8.26 12.71
CA CYS A 41 0.57 7.91 14.01
C CYS A 41 0.15 8.95 15.06
N GLN A 42 0.49 8.76 16.34
CA GLN A 42 0.13 9.72 17.38
C GLN A 42 0.67 11.13 17.13
N LYS A 43 1.78 11.25 16.39
CA LYS A 43 2.42 12.55 16.06
C LYS A 43 1.70 13.30 14.94
N GLY A 44 0.82 12.68 14.16
CA GLY A 44 0.09 13.32 13.06
C GLY A 44 -0.04 12.45 11.81
N VAL A 45 -0.24 13.12 10.68
CA VAL A 45 -0.34 12.52 9.34
C VAL A 45 0.91 12.86 8.55
N PHE A 46 1.55 11.85 7.99
CA PHE A 46 2.80 12.00 7.23
C PHE A 46 2.64 11.43 5.83
N ALA A 47 3.22 12.11 4.85
CA ALA A 47 3.38 11.59 3.50
C ALA A 47 4.65 10.71 3.40
N ARG A 48 4.97 10.21 2.23
CA ARG A 48 6.09 9.28 1.97
C ARG A 48 7.44 9.71 2.55
N SER A 49 7.72 10.99 2.63
CA SER A 49 9.01 11.49 3.15
C SER A 49 9.17 11.31 4.66
N HIS A 50 8.07 11.19 5.40
CA HIS A 50 8.01 11.12 6.87
C HIS A 50 8.82 12.20 7.63
N ALA A 51 9.33 13.22 6.92
CA ALA A 51 10.17 14.26 7.52
C ALA A 51 9.36 15.26 8.33
N THR A 52 8.17 15.60 7.85
CA THR A 52 7.24 16.56 8.49
C THR A 52 5.81 16.10 8.26
N GLU A 53 4.90 16.55 9.12
CA GLU A 53 3.46 16.35 8.88
C GLU A 53 3.04 16.92 7.53
N THR A 54 2.14 16.20 6.85
CA THR A 54 1.61 16.68 5.58
C THR A 54 0.47 17.66 5.81
N HIS A 55 0.48 18.74 5.03
CA HIS A 55 -0.62 19.70 4.93
C HIS A 55 -1.03 19.90 3.45
N SER A 56 -0.73 18.92 2.63
CA SER A 56 -1.07 18.95 1.20
C SER A 56 -2.58 18.98 0.99
N PRO A 57 -3.10 19.79 0.04
CA PRO A 57 -4.54 19.86 -0.20
C PRO A 57 -5.15 18.55 -0.69
N TRP A 58 -4.36 17.68 -1.34
CA TRP A 58 -4.80 16.35 -1.77
C TRP A 58 -4.78 15.28 -0.66
N SER A 59 -4.39 15.66 0.57
CA SER A 59 -4.46 14.80 1.76
C SER A 59 -5.36 15.40 2.85
N ILE A 60 -6.13 16.46 2.54
CA ILE A 60 -6.99 17.16 3.50
C ILE A 60 -8.04 16.23 4.13
N ASN A 61 -8.45 15.17 3.42
CA ASN A 61 -9.33 14.13 3.93
C ASN A 61 -8.73 13.35 5.11
N LEU A 62 -7.41 13.39 5.29
CA LEU A 62 -6.70 12.78 6.41
C LEU A 62 -6.50 13.77 7.56
N TRP A 63 -5.86 14.91 7.29
CA TRP A 63 -5.41 15.86 8.33
C TRP A 63 -6.38 17.02 8.64
N GLY A 64 -7.34 17.31 7.75
CA GLY A 64 -8.31 18.40 7.96
C GLY A 64 -9.14 18.22 9.23
N ASN A 65 -9.87 19.26 9.67
CA ASN A 65 -10.62 19.26 10.93
C ASN A 65 -11.60 18.08 11.08
N ASP A 66 -12.21 17.64 9.97
CA ASP A 66 -13.10 16.47 9.92
C ASP A 66 -12.42 15.26 9.29
N GLY A 67 -11.09 15.29 9.18
CA GLY A 67 -10.28 14.27 8.53
C GLY A 67 -10.30 12.93 9.27
N LEU A 68 -9.94 11.87 8.55
CA LEU A 68 -9.89 10.52 9.07
C LEU A 68 -9.02 10.41 10.33
N TYR A 69 -7.87 11.09 10.34
CA TYR A 69 -6.93 11.07 11.47
C TYR A 69 -7.60 11.33 12.82
N TRP A 70 -8.44 12.36 12.91
CA TRP A 70 -9.10 12.74 14.17
C TRP A 70 -10.12 11.71 14.63
N LYS A 71 -10.71 10.95 13.69
CA LYS A 71 -11.66 9.88 13.98
C LYS A 71 -10.98 8.63 14.52
N VAL A 72 -9.77 8.34 14.03
CA VAL A 72 -9.05 7.08 14.33
C VAL A 72 -7.90 7.25 15.33
N LYS A 73 -7.48 8.48 15.64
CA LYS A 73 -6.34 8.76 16.52
C LYS A 73 -6.41 8.04 17.87
N GLY A 74 -7.59 7.90 18.44
CA GLY A 74 -7.81 7.20 19.71
C GLY A 74 -7.54 5.69 19.67
N PHE A 75 -7.38 5.09 18.48
CA PHE A 75 -7.04 3.68 18.27
C PHE A 75 -5.56 3.46 17.92
N ILE A 76 -4.78 4.54 17.84
CA ILE A 76 -3.35 4.49 17.48
C ILE A 76 -2.54 4.62 18.76
N ASP A 77 -1.80 3.58 19.14
CA ASP A 77 -0.86 3.64 20.26
C ASP A 77 0.36 4.52 19.93
N ASP A 78 1.11 4.96 20.95
CA ASP A 78 2.23 5.89 20.81
C ASP A 78 3.34 5.39 19.87
N ASP A 79 3.52 4.09 19.79
CA ASP A 79 4.54 3.42 18.96
C ASP A 79 3.97 2.75 17.71
N LEU A 80 2.66 2.93 17.43
CA LEU A 80 2.00 2.37 16.26
C LEU A 80 1.98 3.36 15.10
N TYR A 81 2.43 2.88 13.94
CA TYR A 81 2.37 3.57 12.65
C TYR A 81 1.46 2.79 11.70
N VAL A 82 0.39 3.43 11.23
CA VAL A 82 -0.58 2.84 10.31
C VAL A 82 -0.35 3.42 8.91
N PHE A 83 0.08 2.58 7.98
CA PHE A 83 0.37 2.96 6.61
C PHE A 83 -0.79 2.60 5.69
N GLY A 84 -1.13 3.51 4.80
CA GLY A 84 -2.16 3.30 3.81
C GLY A 84 -1.95 4.12 2.54
N GLU A 85 -2.67 3.75 1.49
CA GLU A 85 -2.73 4.49 0.24
C GLU A 85 -3.91 5.44 0.29
N ASN A 86 -3.65 6.74 0.16
CA ASN A 86 -4.66 7.78 0.10
C ASN A 86 -4.99 8.09 -1.36
N LEU A 87 -6.23 7.80 -1.74
CA LEU A 87 -6.75 7.96 -3.11
C LEU A 87 -7.59 9.23 -3.28
N TYR A 88 -7.50 10.19 -2.35
CA TYR A 88 -8.27 11.43 -2.40
C TYR A 88 -7.89 12.30 -3.60
N GLY A 89 -6.60 12.44 -3.88
CA GLY A 89 -6.09 13.04 -5.09
C GLY A 89 -5.96 11.99 -6.19
N GLU A 90 -6.51 12.25 -7.38
CA GLU A 90 -6.25 11.40 -8.54
C GLU A 90 -4.80 11.51 -8.98
N HIS A 91 -4.13 10.37 -9.10
CA HIS A 91 -2.80 10.25 -9.69
C HIS A 91 -2.88 9.89 -11.17
N SER A 92 -2.24 8.82 -11.61
CA SER A 92 -2.25 8.42 -13.02
C SER A 92 -3.40 7.46 -13.37
N ILE A 93 -4.06 6.89 -12.35
CA ILE A 93 -5.20 5.99 -12.53
C ILE A 93 -6.47 6.65 -12.02
N HIS A 94 -7.48 6.69 -12.89
CA HIS A 94 -8.83 7.08 -12.51
C HIS A 94 -9.61 5.87 -11.97
N TYR A 95 -9.98 5.93 -10.70
CA TYR A 95 -10.80 4.91 -10.04
C TYR A 95 -12.27 5.35 -10.03
N ASN A 96 -13.12 4.63 -10.72
CA ASN A 96 -14.54 4.95 -10.87
C ASN A 96 -15.49 4.17 -9.95
N ARG A 97 -14.94 3.36 -9.04
CA ARG A 97 -15.69 2.52 -8.10
C ARG A 97 -15.19 2.64 -6.65
N LEU A 98 -14.59 3.77 -6.29
CA LEU A 98 -14.11 4.00 -4.92
C LEU A 98 -15.28 4.13 -3.95
N LYS A 99 -15.15 3.47 -2.78
CA LYS A 99 -16.06 3.62 -1.64
C LYS A 99 -15.44 4.43 -0.51
N ASP A 100 -14.11 4.39 -0.42
CA ASP A 100 -13.30 5.06 0.60
C ASP A 100 -12.05 5.63 -0.05
N TYR A 101 -11.46 6.65 0.60
CA TYR A 101 -10.22 7.25 0.09
C TYR A 101 -8.97 6.61 0.66
N PHE A 102 -9.00 6.12 1.90
CA PHE A 102 -7.80 5.60 2.56
C PHE A 102 -7.88 4.09 2.74
N HIS A 103 -6.85 3.37 2.28
CA HIS A 103 -6.78 1.93 2.31
C HIS A 103 -5.51 1.47 3.02
N ILE A 104 -5.66 0.83 4.19
CA ILE A 104 -4.54 0.36 5.01
C ILE A 104 -3.82 -0.80 4.30
N PHE A 105 -2.48 -0.76 4.26
CA PHE A 105 -1.67 -1.85 3.72
C PHE A 105 -0.60 -2.39 4.67
N ALA A 106 -0.24 -1.65 5.72
CA ALA A 106 0.73 -2.10 6.71
C ALA A 106 0.55 -1.38 8.05
N CYS A 107 0.99 -2.04 9.13
CA CYS A 107 1.20 -1.45 10.44
C CYS A 107 2.61 -1.78 10.91
N TYR A 108 3.24 -0.83 11.60
CA TYR A 108 4.59 -0.98 12.15
C TYR A 108 4.60 -0.52 13.61
N ASN A 109 5.24 -1.30 14.45
CA ASN A 109 5.48 -0.96 15.85
C ASN A 109 6.94 -0.50 16.01
N GLU A 110 7.13 0.77 16.39
CA GLU A 110 8.45 1.40 16.51
C GLU A 110 9.27 0.79 17.65
N THR A 111 8.63 0.53 18.80
CA THR A 111 9.30 0.00 19.99
C THR A 111 9.80 -1.44 19.79
N ARG A 112 9.04 -2.26 19.05
CA ARG A 112 9.38 -3.65 18.77
C ARG A 112 10.21 -3.82 17.51
N ASP A 113 10.39 -2.76 16.71
CA ASP A 113 10.98 -2.82 15.35
C ASP A 113 10.30 -3.92 14.50
N GLU A 114 8.96 -3.92 14.45
CA GLU A 114 8.19 -5.01 13.87
C GLU A 114 7.12 -4.51 12.90
N TRP A 115 7.14 -5.04 11.69
CA TRP A 115 6.01 -4.98 10.77
C TRP A 115 4.99 -6.04 11.15
N TRP A 116 3.77 -5.62 11.38
CA TRP A 116 2.71 -6.50 11.84
C TRP A 116 2.27 -7.51 10.80
N SER A 117 1.73 -8.65 11.28
CA SER A 117 1.11 -9.66 10.42
C SER A 117 -0.07 -9.08 9.65
N TRP A 118 -0.43 -9.72 8.53
CA TRP A 118 -1.61 -9.30 7.77
C TRP A 118 -2.91 -9.42 8.57
N ASP A 119 -3.00 -10.39 9.46
CA ASP A 119 -4.19 -10.56 10.29
C ASP A 119 -4.30 -9.44 11.34
N ASP A 120 -3.20 -8.94 11.89
CA ASP A 120 -3.17 -7.76 12.76
C ASP A 120 -3.53 -6.48 11.97
N VAL A 121 -3.03 -6.32 10.74
CA VAL A 121 -3.42 -5.20 9.85
C VAL A 121 -4.93 -5.23 9.60
N ARG A 122 -5.51 -6.40 9.36
CA ARG A 122 -6.97 -6.56 9.21
C ARG A 122 -7.73 -6.27 10.50
N PHE A 123 -7.16 -6.58 11.65
CA PHE A 123 -7.75 -6.24 12.95
C PHE A 123 -7.81 -4.72 13.11
N VAL A 124 -6.70 -4.00 12.87
CA VAL A 124 -6.67 -2.53 12.88
C VAL A 124 -7.70 -1.94 11.91
N SER A 125 -7.75 -2.45 10.68
CA SER A 125 -8.74 -2.05 9.67
C SER A 125 -10.18 -2.14 10.19
N LYS A 126 -10.53 -3.21 10.89
CA LYS A 126 -11.86 -3.39 11.49
C LYS A 126 -12.12 -2.43 12.64
N VAL A 127 -11.14 -2.24 13.53
CA VAL A 127 -11.28 -1.34 14.68
C VAL A 127 -11.45 0.11 14.25
N MET A 128 -10.71 0.52 13.22
CA MET A 128 -10.77 1.87 12.67
C MET A 128 -11.92 2.08 11.67
N GLU A 129 -12.61 1.01 11.27
CA GLU A 129 -13.62 1.03 10.19
C GLU A 129 -13.05 1.57 8.86
N VAL A 130 -11.77 1.28 8.58
CA VAL A 130 -11.04 1.71 7.40
C VAL A 130 -10.66 0.48 6.57
N PRO A 131 -10.97 0.43 5.26
CA PRO A 131 -10.66 -0.74 4.45
C PRO A 131 -9.15 -0.98 4.31
N THR A 132 -8.77 -2.24 4.09
CA THR A 132 -7.44 -2.59 3.60
C THR A 132 -7.38 -2.46 2.08
N VAL A 133 -6.16 -2.40 1.53
CA VAL A 133 -5.95 -2.61 0.09
C VAL A 133 -6.52 -3.97 -0.34
N PRO A 134 -7.04 -4.10 -1.59
CA PRO A 134 -7.63 -5.34 -2.07
C PRO A 134 -6.64 -6.51 -2.05
N VAL A 135 -7.06 -7.65 -1.50
CA VAL A 135 -6.31 -8.90 -1.55
C VAL A 135 -6.60 -9.62 -2.84
N LEU A 136 -5.55 -9.96 -3.58
CA LEU A 136 -5.63 -10.65 -4.87
C LEU A 136 -5.43 -12.16 -4.71
N TRP A 137 -4.51 -12.55 -3.82
CA TRP A 137 -4.21 -13.94 -3.51
C TRP A 137 -3.53 -14.07 -2.14
N LYS A 138 -3.73 -15.21 -1.46
CA LYS A 138 -3.06 -15.58 -0.20
C LYS A 138 -2.79 -17.09 -0.19
N GLY A 139 -1.56 -17.50 0.09
CA GLY A 139 -1.19 -18.91 0.15
C GLY A 139 0.31 -19.12 0.28
N ILE A 140 0.73 -20.37 0.09
CA ILE A 140 2.15 -20.77 0.02
C ILE A 140 2.46 -21.05 -1.45
N ALA A 141 3.48 -20.38 -1.98
CA ALA A 141 3.96 -20.66 -3.33
C ALA A 141 5.10 -21.68 -3.30
N GLU A 142 5.09 -22.60 -4.27
CA GLU A 142 6.04 -23.69 -4.36
C GLU A 142 7.33 -23.29 -5.12
N SER A 143 7.22 -22.27 -5.97
CA SER A 143 8.34 -21.83 -6.81
C SER A 143 8.26 -20.34 -7.16
N GLU A 144 9.39 -19.78 -7.61
CA GLU A 144 9.46 -18.42 -8.18
C GLU A 144 8.52 -18.28 -9.39
N ASP A 145 8.50 -19.28 -10.29
CA ASP A 145 7.65 -19.27 -11.47
C ASP A 145 6.17 -19.19 -11.12
N GLN A 146 5.74 -19.92 -10.07
CA GLN A 146 4.35 -19.84 -9.59
C GLN A 146 4.00 -18.44 -9.08
N ILE A 147 4.91 -17.80 -8.34
CA ILE A 147 4.68 -16.41 -7.88
C ILE A 147 4.55 -15.48 -9.09
N MET A 148 5.42 -15.62 -10.08
CA MET A 148 5.38 -14.78 -11.28
C MET A 148 4.08 -15.02 -12.08
N GLU A 149 3.63 -16.26 -12.19
CA GLU A 149 2.35 -16.58 -12.84
C GLU A 149 1.17 -15.93 -12.09
N LEU A 150 1.12 -16.06 -10.75
CA LEU A 150 0.09 -15.43 -9.92
C LEU A 150 0.08 -13.90 -10.06
N ILE A 151 1.26 -13.26 -10.14
CA ILE A 151 1.38 -11.83 -10.39
C ILE A 151 0.82 -11.49 -11.78
N TYR A 152 1.20 -12.22 -12.84
CA TYR A 152 0.70 -11.97 -14.20
C TYR A 152 -0.81 -12.18 -14.30
N GLN A 153 -1.34 -13.24 -13.72
CA GLN A 153 -2.79 -13.45 -13.64
C GLN A 153 -3.48 -12.29 -12.94
N SER A 154 -2.94 -11.84 -11.80
CA SER A 154 -3.47 -10.69 -11.06
C SER A 154 -3.41 -9.39 -11.86
N MET A 155 -2.36 -9.17 -12.66
CA MET A 155 -2.23 -7.99 -13.52
C MET A 155 -3.20 -7.99 -14.70
N ASN A 156 -3.63 -9.16 -15.18
CA ASN A 156 -4.61 -9.29 -16.25
C ASN A 156 -6.06 -9.09 -15.77
N MET A 157 -6.30 -9.05 -14.47
CA MET A 157 -7.61 -8.71 -13.92
C MET A 157 -7.75 -7.19 -13.76
N PRO A 158 -8.96 -6.62 -13.90
CA PRO A 158 -9.19 -5.21 -13.60
C PRO A 158 -8.86 -4.89 -12.13
N SER A 159 -8.68 -3.61 -11.83
CA SER A 159 -8.62 -3.13 -10.45
C SER A 159 -9.94 -3.40 -9.72
N ALA A 160 -9.88 -3.56 -8.40
CA ALA A 160 -11.08 -3.60 -7.57
C ALA A 160 -11.91 -2.30 -7.71
N TYR A 161 -11.26 -1.18 -8.02
CA TYR A 161 -11.86 0.15 -8.05
C TYR A 161 -11.91 0.80 -9.43
N GLY A 162 -11.42 0.16 -10.47
CA GLY A 162 -11.37 0.70 -11.83
C GLY A 162 -11.00 -0.35 -12.87
N ASP A 163 -10.75 0.08 -14.09
CA ASP A 163 -10.43 -0.82 -15.20
C ASP A 163 -8.93 -1.14 -15.27
N THR A 164 -8.10 -0.28 -14.71
CA THR A 164 -6.64 -0.37 -14.78
C THR A 164 -6.05 -0.54 -13.38
N LYS A 165 -5.05 -1.41 -13.28
CA LYS A 165 -4.26 -1.65 -12.06
C LYS A 165 -2.84 -1.10 -12.23
N GLU A 166 -2.30 -0.45 -11.19
CA GLU A 166 -0.90 -0.01 -11.21
C GLU A 166 0.05 -1.20 -11.11
N GLY A 167 -0.25 -2.10 -10.19
CA GLY A 167 0.65 -3.20 -9.88
C GLY A 167 0.12 -4.12 -8.79
N VAL A 168 1.04 -4.92 -8.30
CA VAL A 168 0.82 -5.88 -7.20
C VAL A 168 1.93 -5.67 -6.17
N VAL A 169 1.57 -5.74 -4.89
CA VAL A 169 2.52 -5.85 -3.78
C VAL A 169 2.44 -7.25 -3.21
N MET A 170 3.60 -7.89 -3.05
CA MET A 170 3.76 -9.17 -2.36
C MET A 170 4.44 -8.96 -1.03
N ARG A 171 3.92 -9.61 0.02
CA ARG A 171 4.56 -9.62 1.34
C ARG A 171 4.31 -10.94 2.07
N LEU A 172 5.10 -11.20 3.13
CA LEU A 172 4.74 -12.24 4.10
C LEU A 172 3.42 -11.89 4.80
N THR A 173 2.65 -12.92 5.15
CA THR A 173 1.46 -12.76 6.00
C THR A 173 1.83 -12.61 7.47
N ASP A 174 2.92 -13.25 7.91
CA ASP A 174 3.41 -13.17 9.29
C ASP A 174 4.09 -11.82 9.55
N SER A 175 4.28 -11.48 10.82
CA SER A 175 5.10 -10.35 11.23
C SER A 175 6.57 -10.60 10.93
N PHE A 176 7.34 -9.51 10.78
CA PHE A 176 8.77 -9.55 10.54
C PHE A 176 9.44 -8.26 11.02
N SER A 177 10.75 -8.35 11.31
CA SER A 177 11.57 -7.24 11.77
C SER A 177 11.66 -6.12 10.72
N GLY A 178 11.83 -4.88 11.18
CA GLY A 178 12.06 -3.71 10.31
C GLY A 178 13.22 -3.91 9.34
N ASP A 179 14.31 -4.51 9.78
CA ASP A 179 15.48 -4.82 8.97
C ASP A 179 15.18 -5.79 7.81
N ASP A 180 14.19 -6.65 7.97
CA ASP A 180 13.79 -7.65 6.98
C ASP A 180 12.82 -7.11 5.91
N PHE A 181 12.35 -5.88 6.05
CA PHE A 181 11.41 -5.29 5.08
C PHE A 181 11.85 -5.45 3.62
N PRO A 182 13.13 -5.20 3.25
CA PRO A 182 13.58 -5.34 1.86
C PRO A 182 13.52 -6.77 1.33
N ASN A 183 13.50 -7.77 2.22
CA ASN A 183 13.47 -9.19 1.88
C ASN A 183 12.02 -9.70 1.75
N TYR A 184 11.08 -9.13 2.51
CA TYR A 184 9.71 -9.65 2.67
C TYR A 184 8.61 -8.78 2.08
N VAL A 185 8.98 -7.63 1.50
CA VAL A 185 8.01 -6.78 0.78
C VAL A 185 8.58 -6.42 -0.58
N CYS A 186 7.85 -6.72 -1.62
CA CYS A 186 8.24 -6.34 -2.96
C CYS A 186 7.04 -5.95 -3.81
N LYS A 187 7.30 -5.17 -4.86
CA LYS A 187 6.27 -4.70 -5.80
C LYS A 187 6.56 -5.17 -7.23
N TYR A 188 5.50 -5.36 -7.99
CA TYR A 188 5.49 -5.47 -9.43
C TYR A 188 4.62 -4.34 -9.99
N VAL A 189 5.17 -3.54 -10.91
CA VAL A 189 4.48 -2.37 -11.49
C VAL A 189 4.44 -2.54 -13.01
N ARG A 190 3.30 -2.20 -13.63
CA ARG A 190 3.12 -2.28 -15.08
C ARG A 190 4.08 -1.37 -15.85
N ALA A 191 4.32 -1.70 -17.11
CA ALA A 191 5.02 -0.80 -18.03
C ALA A 191 4.24 0.52 -18.22
N ASN A 192 4.96 1.60 -18.51
CA ASN A 192 4.38 2.91 -18.79
C ASN A 192 3.55 3.53 -17.65
N HIS A 193 3.76 3.06 -16.41
CA HIS A 193 3.24 3.77 -15.26
C HIS A 193 4.02 5.09 -15.10
N VAL A 194 3.33 6.21 -15.28
CA VAL A 194 3.95 7.54 -15.21
C VAL A 194 4.13 7.91 -13.74
N GLN A 195 5.37 7.87 -13.28
CA GLN A 195 5.77 8.38 -11.96
C GLN A 195 6.28 9.83 -12.11
N THR A 196 5.40 10.76 -12.42
CA THR A 196 5.77 12.17 -12.43
C THR A 196 5.09 12.89 -11.29
N ASP A 197 5.78 12.97 -10.15
CA ASP A 197 5.32 13.70 -8.96
C ASP A 197 5.06 15.20 -9.24
N GLU A 198 5.68 15.78 -10.27
CA GLU A 198 5.54 17.21 -10.55
C GLU A 198 4.28 17.60 -11.36
N HIS A 199 3.70 16.71 -12.13
CA HIS A 199 2.58 17.08 -13.02
C HIS A 199 1.22 17.01 -12.35
N TRP A 200 0.94 15.99 -11.53
CA TRP A 200 -0.37 15.83 -10.93
C TRP A 200 -0.63 16.84 -9.80
N THR A 201 0.38 17.21 -9.01
CA THR A 201 0.25 18.15 -7.89
C THR A 201 -0.16 19.57 -8.31
N LYS A 202 0.19 20.00 -9.53
CA LYS A 202 -0.18 21.33 -10.05
C LYS A 202 -1.64 21.44 -10.45
N ASN A 203 -2.23 20.34 -10.92
CA ASN A 203 -3.60 20.28 -11.44
C ASN A 203 -4.35 19.07 -10.86
N TRP A 204 -4.10 18.75 -9.58
CA TRP A 204 -4.72 17.63 -8.95
C TRP A 204 -6.25 17.75 -8.94
N LYS A 205 -6.91 16.61 -9.03
CA LYS A 205 -8.35 16.50 -8.94
C LYS A 205 -8.72 15.61 -7.77
N LYS A 206 -9.81 15.93 -7.12
CA LYS A 206 -10.38 15.06 -6.11
C LYS A 206 -11.02 13.86 -6.80
N ALA A 207 -10.70 12.64 -6.35
CA ALA A 207 -11.37 11.44 -6.78
C ALA A 207 -12.84 11.42 -6.29
N GLU A 208 -13.69 10.78 -7.06
CA GLU A 208 -15.11 10.65 -6.73
C GLU A 208 -15.38 9.32 -6.02
N LEU A 209 -16.19 9.36 -4.95
CA LEU A 209 -16.72 8.15 -4.33
C LEU A 209 -18.03 7.77 -4.99
N ILE A 210 -18.26 6.46 -5.16
CA ILE A 210 -19.59 5.99 -5.58
C ILE A 210 -20.58 6.22 -4.44
N THR A 211 -21.74 6.79 -4.79
CA THR A 211 -22.88 6.91 -3.88
C THR A 211 -23.50 5.52 -3.72
N THR A 212 -23.52 5.02 -2.48
CA THR A 212 -24.26 3.78 -2.12
C THR A 212 -25.73 4.08 -1.95
#